data_10d92f1b209c4064f23f7d11e18870bf
#
_entry.id   10d92f1b209c4064f23f7d11e18870bf
#
_cell.length_a   1.000
_cell.length_b   1.000
_cell.length_c   1.000
_cell.angle_alpha   90.00
_cell.angle_beta   90.00
_cell.angle_gamma   90.00
#
_symmetry.space_group_name_H-M   'P 1'
#
loop_
_entity.id
_entity.type
_entity.pdbx_description
1 polymer ?
#
loop_
_entity_poly.entity_id
_entity_poly.type
_entity_poly.pdbx_seq_one_letter_code
_entity_poly.pdbx_strand_id
1 'polypeptide(L)'
;MYDVFITKASTFLPNEPVSNDEMESYLGLVNNKPSKARALILRNNKITTRYYALDKNGKSTHTNAQITAKAIEGLFDENFKKEDMELLSCGTTSADQIQPSHASMVHGELNIGKSVEINTSTGLCNSGMNALNYGFLNIKAGIKDNAVCVGSERMSAWMTADKFNHEAENLKQLEERPIVAFKREFLRWMLSDGAGAFLLENKPRENQVSLKIEFIDFYSYAHQIEACMYSGCEKQEDGSLKSWSEYPAEEWLNQSIFALKQDTKLLDQYILVKGAESLRSSFDKHNLDPDSIDHVLAHISSGYF
;
A
#
# COMPACT_ATOMS: atom_id res chain seq x y z
N MET A 1 28.94 7.70 9.98
CA MET A 1 27.53 7.55 9.58
C MET A 1 26.97 8.95 9.38
N TYR A 2 26.25 9.17 8.30
CA TYR A 2 25.65 10.46 7.99
C TYR A 2 24.29 10.63 8.68
N ASP A 3 23.86 11.86 8.92
CA ASP A 3 22.47 12.15 9.21
C ASP A 3 21.64 12.01 7.93
N VAL A 4 20.34 11.72 8.08
CA VAL A 4 19.42 11.55 6.96
C VAL A 4 18.20 12.41 7.19
N PHE A 5 17.81 13.17 6.19
CA PHE A 5 16.72 14.12 6.28
C PHE A 5 15.68 13.86 5.19
N ILE A 6 14.39 13.92 5.54
CA ILE A 6 13.33 14.11 4.56
C ILE A 6 13.32 15.61 4.24
N THR A 7 13.72 15.95 3.03
CA THR A 7 13.86 17.35 2.59
C THR A 7 12.72 17.80 1.67
N LYS A 8 12.01 16.86 1.08
CA LYS A 8 10.80 17.11 0.28
C LYS A 8 9.80 15.97 0.39
N ALA A 9 8.53 16.30 0.24
CA ALA A 9 7.42 15.37 0.14
C ALA A 9 6.51 15.78 -1.03
N SER A 10 5.94 14.80 -1.72
CA SER A 10 4.99 15.00 -2.79
C SER A 10 3.97 13.87 -2.80
N THR A 11 2.80 14.12 -3.37
CA THR A 11 1.74 13.12 -3.53
C THR A 11 1.11 13.22 -4.91
N PHE A 12 0.57 12.10 -5.37
CA PHE A 12 -0.30 12.07 -6.53
C PHE A 12 -1.52 11.17 -6.25
N LEU A 13 -2.70 11.73 -6.45
CA LEU A 13 -3.98 11.04 -6.33
C LEU A 13 -4.63 11.04 -7.73
N PRO A 14 -4.95 9.87 -8.31
CA PRO A 14 -5.45 9.81 -9.67
C PRO A 14 -6.90 10.27 -9.77
N ASN A 15 -7.19 11.08 -10.79
CA ASN A 15 -8.53 11.57 -11.12
C ASN A 15 -9.16 12.44 -10.00
N GLU A 16 -10.49 12.59 -10.03
CA GLU A 16 -11.25 13.29 -9.02
C GLU A 16 -11.65 12.34 -7.87
N PRO A 17 -11.89 12.87 -6.64
CA PRO A 17 -12.33 12.05 -5.54
C PRO A 17 -13.70 11.42 -5.80
N VAL A 18 -13.83 10.15 -5.47
CA VAL A 18 -15.06 9.36 -5.62
C VAL A 18 -15.74 9.24 -4.27
N SER A 19 -17.00 9.70 -4.18
CA SER A 19 -17.80 9.59 -2.95
C SER A 19 -18.24 8.15 -2.69
N ASN A 20 -18.65 7.87 -1.45
CA ASN A 20 -19.19 6.56 -1.07
C ASN A 20 -20.37 6.11 -1.94
N ASP A 21 -21.21 7.05 -2.41
CA ASP A 21 -22.37 6.71 -3.24
C ASP A 21 -21.99 6.39 -4.68
N GLU A 22 -20.89 6.93 -5.18
CA GLU A 22 -20.42 6.73 -6.54
C GLU A 22 -19.53 5.48 -6.72
N MET A 23 -19.06 4.85 -5.64
CA MET A 23 -18.07 3.75 -5.72
C MET A 23 -18.50 2.63 -6.68
N GLU A 24 -19.78 2.23 -6.67
CA GLU A 24 -20.28 1.17 -7.55
C GLU A 24 -20.33 1.59 -9.02
N SER A 25 -20.38 2.87 -9.35
CA SER A 25 -20.30 3.33 -10.74
C SER A 25 -18.91 3.20 -11.33
N TYR A 26 -17.87 3.16 -10.48
CA TYR A 26 -16.47 2.93 -10.88
C TYR A 26 -16.08 1.46 -10.80
N LEU A 27 -16.40 0.80 -9.68
CA LEU A 27 -16.00 -0.58 -9.42
C LEU A 27 -16.93 -1.62 -10.04
N GLY A 28 -18.11 -1.19 -10.52
CA GLY A 28 -19.15 -2.06 -11.07
C GLY A 28 -19.96 -2.81 -10.01
N LEU A 29 -21.03 -3.44 -10.46
CA LEU A 29 -21.95 -4.24 -9.63
C LEU A 29 -21.65 -5.72 -9.82
N VAL A 30 -21.28 -6.42 -8.74
CA VAL A 30 -21.08 -7.87 -8.78
C VAL A 30 -22.43 -8.54 -9.09
N ASN A 31 -22.48 -9.35 -10.15
CA ASN A 31 -23.72 -9.96 -10.68
C ASN A 31 -24.86 -8.96 -10.94
N ASN A 32 -24.53 -7.73 -11.33
CA ASN A 32 -25.51 -6.65 -11.57
C ASN A 32 -26.38 -6.33 -10.35
N LYS A 33 -25.89 -6.58 -9.12
CA LYS A 33 -26.61 -6.30 -7.89
C LYS A 33 -25.80 -5.38 -6.97
N PRO A 34 -26.44 -4.38 -6.32
CA PRO A 34 -25.79 -3.58 -5.30
C PRO A 34 -25.29 -4.45 -4.12
N SER A 35 -24.12 -4.11 -3.56
CA SER A 35 -23.58 -4.83 -2.40
C SER A 35 -24.39 -4.54 -1.13
N LYS A 36 -24.84 -5.61 -0.47
CA LYS A 36 -25.50 -5.53 0.84
C LYS A 36 -24.52 -5.17 1.97
N ALA A 37 -23.23 -5.52 1.83
CA ALA A 37 -22.19 -5.27 2.84
C ALA A 37 -21.67 -3.83 2.80
N ARG A 38 -21.75 -3.14 1.65
CA ARG A 38 -21.19 -1.80 1.44
C ARG A 38 -21.59 -0.79 2.52
N ALA A 39 -22.87 -0.63 2.75
CA ALA A 39 -23.37 0.37 3.71
C ALA A 39 -22.86 0.12 5.14
N LEU A 40 -22.75 -1.14 5.57
CA LEU A 40 -22.22 -1.51 6.88
C LEU A 40 -20.73 -1.20 6.98
N ILE A 41 -19.93 -1.58 5.97
CA ILE A 41 -18.49 -1.36 5.95
C ILE A 41 -18.18 0.15 5.94
N LEU A 42 -18.83 0.91 5.06
CA LEU A 42 -18.61 2.36 4.94
C LEU A 42 -18.99 3.13 6.21
N ARG A 43 -20.08 2.73 6.87
CA ARG A 43 -20.48 3.36 8.13
C ARG A 43 -19.44 3.17 9.23
N ASN A 44 -18.78 2.02 9.29
CA ASN A 44 -17.81 1.70 10.33
C ASN A 44 -16.43 2.29 10.05
N ASN A 45 -16.01 2.37 8.79
CA ASN A 45 -14.67 2.88 8.45
C ASN A 45 -14.55 4.40 8.49
N LYS A 46 -15.66 5.13 8.39
CA LYS A 46 -15.76 6.61 8.43
C LYS A 46 -15.00 7.35 7.32
N ILE A 47 -14.55 6.65 6.29
CA ILE A 47 -13.90 7.26 5.12
C ILE A 47 -15.01 7.67 4.14
N THR A 48 -14.98 8.90 3.64
CA THR A 48 -16.05 9.47 2.83
C THR A 48 -15.74 9.50 1.33
N THR A 49 -14.46 9.55 0.96
CA THR A 49 -14.01 9.63 -0.43
C THR A 49 -12.84 8.69 -0.69
N ARG A 50 -12.67 8.31 -1.95
CA ARG A 50 -11.52 7.54 -2.46
C ARG A 50 -11.08 8.11 -3.79
N TYR A 51 -9.88 7.71 -4.21
CA TYR A 51 -9.36 7.99 -5.54
C TYR A 51 -9.16 6.66 -6.27
N TYR A 52 -9.61 6.61 -7.52
CA TYR A 52 -9.46 5.42 -8.36
C TYR A 52 -8.81 5.79 -9.69
N ALA A 53 -7.81 5.03 -10.09
CA ALA A 53 -7.21 5.07 -11.42
C ALA A 53 -8.14 4.42 -12.48
N LEU A 54 -9.43 4.70 -12.38
CA LEU A 54 -10.50 4.22 -13.25
C LEU A 54 -11.36 5.40 -13.69
N ASP A 55 -11.92 5.30 -14.91
CA ASP A 55 -13.05 6.13 -15.33
C ASP A 55 -14.39 5.53 -14.86
N LYS A 56 -15.51 6.24 -15.10
CA LYS A 56 -16.86 5.78 -14.76
C LYS A 56 -17.32 4.51 -15.52
N ASN A 57 -16.56 4.04 -16.50
CA ASN A 57 -16.81 2.80 -17.20
C ASN A 57 -15.93 1.65 -16.67
N GLY A 58 -15.19 1.88 -15.58
CA GLY A 58 -14.26 0.93 -15.00
C GLY A 58 -12.97 0.74 -15.82
N LYS A 59 -12.72 1.60 -16.83
CA LYS A 59 -11.51 1.53 -17.63
C LYS A 59 -10.35 2.23 -16.90
N SER A 60 -9.20 1.58 -16.91
CA SER A 60 -7.96 2.10 -16.32
C SER A 60 -7.53 3.43 -16.97
N THR A 61 -7.25 4.44 -16.12
CA THR A 61 -6.73 5.76 -16.54
C THR A 61 -5.22 5.87 -16.35
N HIS A 62 -4.67 5.18 -15.36
CA HIS A 62 -3.24 5.17 -15.03
C HIS A 62 -2.81 3.77 -14.61
N THR A 63 -1.56 3.41 -14.92
CA THR A 63 -0.87 2.27 -14.29
C THR A 63 -0.34 2.69 -12.92
N ASN A 64 0.05 1.72 -12.07
CA ASN A 64 0.68 2.04 -10.79
C ASN A 64 2.05 2.72 -10.99
N ALA A 65 2.80 2.31 -12.01
CA ALA A 65 4.06 2.96 -12.37
C ALA A 65 3.86 4.44 -12.74
N GLN A 66 2.80 4.78 -13.48
CA GLN A 66 2.46 6.16 -13.83
C GLN A 66 2.02 6.99 -12.61
N ILE A 67 1.22 6.42 -11.71
CA ILE A 67 0.83 7.08 -10.44
C ILE A 67 2.10 7.39 -9.63
N THR A 68 3.01 6.43 -9.54
CA THR A 68 4.27 6.57 -8.81
C THR A 68 5.17 7.64 -9.45
N ALA A 69 5.35 7.61 -10.76
CA ALA A 69 6.16 8.60 -11.48
C ALA A 69 5.62 10.03 -11.27
N LYS A 70 4.30 10.23 -11.34
CA LYS A 70 3.68 11.53 -11.10
C LYS A 70 3.90 12.06 -9.68
N ALA A 71 3.89 11.20 -8.67
CA ALA A 71 4.25 11.59 -7.31
C ALA A 71 5.73 12.00 -7.22
N ILE A 72 6.63 11.29 -7.89
CA ILE A 72 8.05 11.60 -7.92
C ILE A 72 8.31 12.91 -8.65
N GLU A 73 7.64 13.18 -9.78
CA GLU A 73 7.77 14.43 -10.53
C GLU A 73 7.50 15.68 -9.67
N GLY A 74 6.63 15.59 -8.67
CA GLY A 74 6.38 16.66 -7.70
C GLY A 74 7.55 16.96 -6.74
N LEU A 75 8.59 16.11 -6.71
CA LEU A 75 9.81 16.36 -5.94
C LEU A 75 10.82 17.23 -6.71
N PHE A 76 10.73 17.29 -8.05
CA PHE A 76 11.70 18.02 -8.86
C PHE A 76 11.44 19.52 -8.85
N ASP A 77 12.51 20.29 -8.75
CA ASP A 77 12.53 21.74 -8.81
C ASP A 77 13.90 22.27 -9.29
N GLU A 78 14.19 23.55 -9.07
CA GLU A 78 15.48 24.15 -9.39
C GLU A 78 16.65 23.59 -8.58
N ASN A 79 16.38 23.06 -7.38
CA ASN A 79 17.39 22.56 -6.44
C ASN A 79 17.56 21.02 -6.48
N PHE A 80 16.60 20.30 -7.08
CA PHE A 80 16.68 18.86 -7.27
C PHE A 80 16.02 18.48 -8.59
N LYS A 81 16.81 18.13 -9.57
CA LYS A 81 16.38 17.70 -10.89
C LYS A 81 16.32 16.18 -10.96
N LYS A 82 15.59 15.64 -11.92
CA LYS A 82 15.51 14.19 -12.13
C LYS A 82 16.88 13.54 -12.38
N GLU A 83 17.81 14.29 -12.99
CA GLU A 83 19.17 13.85 -13.26
C GLU A 83 20.04 13.76 -12.00
N ASP A 84 19.65 14.40 -10.90
CA ASP A 84 20.40 14.37 -9.64
C ASP A 84 20.10 13.10 -8.82
N MET A 85 19.01 12.36 -9.14
CA MET A 85 18.59 11.17 -8.42
C MET A 85 19.66 10.06 -8.49
N GLU A 86 20.12 9.56 -7.34
CA GLU A 86 21.09 8.48 -7.24
C GLU A 86 20.46 7.11 -6.93
N LEU A 87 19.36 7.12 -6.19
CA LEU A 87 18.63 5.93 -5.77
C LEU A 87 17.12 6.16 -5.90
N LEU A 88 16.44 5.19 -6.54
CA LEU A 88 14.99 5.10 -6.60
C LEU A 88 14.52 3.86 -5.84
N SER A 89 13.85 4.05 -4.70
CA SER A 89 13.27 2.99 -3.89
C SER A 89 11.75 3.06 -3.90
N CYS A 90 11.10 2.06 -4.49
CA CYS A 90 9.66 1.98 -4.63
C CYS A 90 9.08 0.86 -3.77
N GLY A 91 8.02 1.16 -3.01
CA GLY A 91 7.27 0.19 -2.23
C GLY A 91 5.83 0.08 -2.73
N THR A 92 5.40 -1.12 -3.07
CA THR A 92 4.02 -1.39 -3.49
C THR A 92 3.64 -2.85 -3.27
N THR A 93 2.36 -3.10 -3.02
CA THR A 93 1.75 -4.43 -3.04
C THR A 93 1.08 -4.70 -4.38
N SER A 94 0.62 -3.67 -5.07
CA SER A 94 -0.18 -3.73 -6.30
C SER A 94 0.63 -3.33 -7.54
N ALA A 95 1.82 -3.89 -7.71
CA ALA A 95 2.59 -3.73 -8.96
C ALA A 95 1.73 -4.11 -10.17
N ASP A 96 1.92 -3.42 -11.29
CA ASP A 96 1.13 -3.66 -12.51
C ASP A 96 1.36 -5.08 -13.07
N GLN A 97 2.54 -5.66 -12.84
CA GLN A 97 2.93 -7.01 -13.23
C GLN A 97 3.90 -7.62 -12.21
N ILE A 98 4.03 -8.94 -12.25
CA ILE A 98 4.98 -9.67 -11.39
C ILE A 98 6.43 -9.34 -11.80
N GLN A 99 6.71 -9.23 -13.09
CA GLN A 99 8.00 -8.90 -13.68
C GLN A 99 7.82 -8.06 -14.96
N PRO A 100 8.69 -7.09 -15.24
CA PRO A 100 9.82 -6.62 -14.44
C PRO A 100 9.39 -5.96 -13.13
N SER A 101 10.36 -5.62 -12.25
CA SER A 101 10.07 -5.01 -10.96
C SER A 101 9.39 -3.65 -11.10
N HIS A 102 8.59 -3.26 -10.09
CA HIS A 102 7.86 -1.98 -10.11
C HIS A 102 8.80 -0.78 -10.27
N ALA A 103 9.93 -0.74 -9.54
CA ALA A 103 10.89 0.36 -9.67
C ALA A 103 11.52 0.44 -11.08
N SER A 104 11.67 -0.69 -11.79
CA SER A 104 12.12 -0.67 -13.20
C SER A 104 11.11 0.00 -14.11
N MET A 105 9.81 -0.28 -13.90
CA MET A 105 8.74 0.35 -14.66
C MET A 105 8.67 1.85 -14.39
N VAL A 106 8.76 2.25 -13.12
CA VAL A 106 8.77 3.66 -12.69
C VAL A 106 9.96 4.41 -13.27
N HIS A 107 11.16 3.81 -13.26
CA HIS A 107 12.35 4.40 -13.88
C HIS A 107 12.15 4.64 -15.39
N GLY A 108 11.50 3.70 -16.08
CA GLY A 108 11.13 3.85 -17.49
C GLY A 108 10.15 4.99 -17.73
N GLU A 109 9.09 5.11 -16.92
CA GLU A 109 8.10 6.19 -16.98
C GLU A 109 8.73 7.59 -16.74
N LEU A 110 9.66 7.71 -15.79
CA LEU A 110 10.35 8.97 -15.47
C LEU A 110 11.27 9.47 -16.59
N ASN A 111 11.70 8.58 -17.48
CA ASN A 111 12.59 8.91 -18.60
C ASN A 111 13.78 9.82 -18.21
N ILE A 112 14.55 9.37 -17.21
CA ILE A 112 15.62 10.16 -16.57
C ILE A 112 16.83 10.34 -17.51
N GLY A 113 17.03 9.46 -18.48
CA GLY A 113 18.13 9.51 -19.42
C GLY A 113 19.49 9.04 -18.89
N LYS A 114 19.52 8.51 -17.66
CA LYS A 114 20.71 7.87 -17.05
C LYS A 114 20.32 6.63 -16.25
N SER A 115 21.32 5.79 -15.95
CA SER A 115 21.16 4.68 -15.01
C SER A 115 21.05 5.20 -13.58
N VAL A 116 20.15 4.61 -12.80
CA VAL A 116 19.89 4.88 -11.38
C VAL A 116 19.86 3.56 -10.66
N GLU A 117 20.37 3.49 -9.44
CA GLU A 117 20.15 2.31 -8.59
C GLU A 117 18.67 2.24 -8.23
N ILE A 118 18.08 1.03 -8.37
CA ILE A 118 16.66 0.83 -8.10
C ILE A 118 16.44 -0.25 -7.06
N ASN A 119 15.40 -0.07 -6.23
CA ASN A 119 14.91 -1.06 -5.29
C ASN A 119 13.38 -1.17 -5.38
N THR A 120 12.85 -2.38 -5.29
CA THR A 120 11.41 -2.63 -5.14
C THR A 120 11.16 -3.40 -3.87
N SER A 121 10.29 -2.85 -3.00
CA SER A 121 9.88 -3.46 -1.74
C SER A 121 8.41 -3.81 -1.76
N THR A 122 8.04 -4.88 -1.06
CA THR A 122 6.64 -5.25 -0.78
C THR A 122 6.45 -5.34 0.73
N GLY A 123 5.21 -5.37 1.20
CA GLY A 123 4.93 -5.46 2.64
C GLY A 123 3.52 -4.95 3.00
N LEU A 124 2.57 -5.03 2.07
CA LEU A 124 1.22 -4.50 2.23
C LEU A 124 1.27 -3.01 2.62
N CYS A 125 0.55 -2.59 3.64
CA CYS A 125 0.56 -1.20 4.12
C CYS A 125 1.95 -0.68 4.55
N ASN A 126 2.94 -1.57 4.75
CA ASN A 126 4.30 -1.23 5.14
C ASN A 126 5.28 -1.13 3.95
N SER A 127 4.81 -1.33 2.72
CA SER A 127 5.66 -1.30 1.52
C SER A 127 6.45 0.00 1.37
N GLY A 128 5.78 1.15 1.57
CA GLY A 128 6.41 2.47 1.50
C GLY A 128 7.47 2.69 2.58
N MET A 129 7.24 2.18 3.81
CA MET A 129 8.23 2.27 4.90
C MET A 129 9.45 1.37 4.63
N ASN A 130 9.26 0.20 4.00
CA ASN A 130 10.40 -0.63 3.55
C ASN A 130 11.24 0.10 2.49
N ALA A 131 10.58 0.80 1.55
CA ALA A 131 11.28 1.61 0.56
C ALA A 131 12.03 2.78 1.21
N LEU A 132 11.42 3.46 2.17
CA LEU A 132 12.03 4.54 2.95
C LEU A 132 13.26 4.04 3.71
N ASN A 133 13.17 2.89 4.37
CA ASN A 133 14.28 2.29 5.11
C ASN A 133 15.47 1.94 4.20
N TYR A 134 15.21 1.44 2.99
CA TYR A 134 16.29 1.16 2.05
C TYR A 134 17.06 2.44 1.68
N GLY A 135 16.34 3.54 1.37
CA GLY A 135 16.96 4.84 1.12
C GLY A 135 17.71 5.37 2.35
N PHE A 136 17.09 5.32 3.53
CA PHE A 136 17.70 5.72 4.79
C PHE A 136 19.03 5.01 5.06
N LEU A 137 19.07 3.68 4.93
CA LEU A 137 20.28 2.90 5.17
C LEU A 137 21.40 3.23 4.18
N ASN A 138 21.09 3.45 2.89
CA ASN A 138 22.07 3.82 1.88
C ASN A 138 22.72 5.18 2.16
N ILE A 139 21.92 6.18 2.54
CA ILE A 139 22.43 7.51 2.90
C ILE A 139 23.18 7.45 4.24
N LYS A 140 22.63 6.77 5.25
CA LYS A 140 23.26 6.61 6.56
C LYS A 140 24.65 5.96 6.48
N ALA A 141 24.83 5.02 5.56
CA ALA A 141 26.10 4.34 5.28
C ALA A 141 27.05 5.19 4.42
N GLY A 142 26.62 6.28 3.82
CA GLY A 142 27.39 7.12 2.91
C GLY A 142 27.61 6.50 1.52
N ILE A 143 26.71 5.59 1.11
CA ILE A 143 26.74 4.96 -0.22
C ILE A 143 26.12 5.92 -1.25
N LYS A 144 25.09 6.67 -0.82
CA LYS A 144 24.35 7.65 -1.63
C LYS A 144 24.21 8.97 -0.86
N ASP A 145 24.18 10.06 -1.59
CA ASP A 145 23.91 11.40 -1.03
C ASP A 145 22.41 11.71 -1.03
N ASN A 146 21.65 11.12 -1.95
CA ASN A 146 20.21 11.26 -2.02
C ASN A 146 19.49 9.96 -2.42
N ALA A 147 18.21 9.87 -2.05
CA ALA A 147 17.32 8.79 -2.44
C ALA A 147 15.88 9.31 -2.60
N VAL A 148 15.22 8.93 -3.69
CA VAL A 148 13.78 9.08 -3.84
C VAL A 148 13.10 7.81 -3.35
N CYS A 149 12.31 7.93 -2.30
CA CYS A 149 11.57 6.83 -1.67
C CYS A 149 10.08 7.05 -1.86
N VAL A 150 9.37 6.08 -2.40
CA VAL A 150 7.95 6.22 -2.73
C VAL A 150 7.16 4.99 -2.34
N GLY A 151 5.96 5.22 -1.77
CA GLY A 151 4.93 4.21 -1.57
C GLY A 151 3.76 4.48 -2.50
N SER A 152 3.28 3.47 -3.20
CA SER A 152 2.18 3.61 -4.14
C SER A 152 1.29 2.38 -4.15
N GLU A 153 -0.03 2.59 -4.39
CA GLU A 153 -0.97 1.50 -4.59
C GLU A 153 -1.97 1.84 -5.69
N ARG A 154 -2.32 0.84 -6.49
CA ARG A 154 -3.38 0.87 -7.49
C ARG A 154 -4.34 -0.30 -7.24
N MET A 155 -5.03 -0.24 -6.12
CA MET A 155 -5.90 -1.32 -5.66
C MET A 155 -7.19 -1.41 -6.47
N SER A 156 -7.66 -0.31 -7.08
CA SER A 156 -8.88 -0.30 -7.89
C SER A 156 -8.87 -1.34 -9.01
N ALA A 157 -7.70 -1.63 -9.59
CA ALA A 157 -7.55 -2.65 -10.63
C ALA A 157 -7.92 -4.08 -10.18
N TRP A 158 -7.85 -4.35 -8.87
CA TRP A 158 -8.16 -5.64 -8.27
C TRP A 158 -9.59 -5.70 -7.72
N MET A 159 -10.29 -4.56 -7.65
CA MET A 159 -11.58 -4.41 -6.97
C MET A 159 -12.78 -4.29 -7.91
N THR A 160 -12.57 -4.30 -9.23
CA THR A 160 -13.66 -4.24 -10.21
C THR A 160 -14.52 -5.50 -10.17
N ALA A 161 -15.82 -5.34 -10.46
CA ALA A 161 -16.82 -6.39 -10.32
C ALA A 161 -16.52 -7.67 -11.14
N ASP A 162 -15.86 -7.52 -12.29
CA ASP A 162 -15.45 -8.66 -13.13
C ASP A 162 -14.54 -9.65 -12.40
N LYS A 163 -13.75 -9.19 -11.41
CA LYS A 163 -12.89 -10.05 -10.58
C LYS A 163 -13.67 -10.91 -9.58
N PHE A 164 -14.93 -10.53 -9.30
CA PHE A 164 -15.79 -11.17 -8.29
C PHE A 164 -16.98 -11.93 -8.90
N ASN A 165 -17.30 -11.73 -10.19
CA ASN A 165 -18.48 -12.34 -10.82
C ASN A 165 -18.44 -13.87 -10.80
N HIS A 166 -17.27 -14.50 -10.99
CA HIS A 166 -17.12 -15.96 -10.96
C HIS A 166 -17.35 -16.56 -9.57
N GLU A 167 -16.97 -15.85 -8.50
CA GLU A 167 -17.28 -16.29 -7.13
C GLU A 167 -18.79 -16.30 -6.88
N ALA A 168 -19.46 -15.35 -7.46
CA ALA A 168 -20.88 -15.18 -7.26
C ALA A 168 -21.73 -16.28 -7.91
N GLU A 169 -21.21 -17.04 -8.87
CA GLU A 169 -21.85 -18.26 -9.37
C GLU A 169 -21.82 -19.40 -8.34
N ASN A 170 -20.86 -19.38 -7.43
CA ASN A 170 -20.78 -20.27 -6.26
C ASN A 170 -21.58 -19.74 -5.06
N LEU A 171 -22.43 -18.74 -5.25
CA LEU A 171 -23.15 -17.95 -4.25
C LEU A 171 -24.06 -18.72 -3.31
N LYS A 172 -24.49 -19.96 -3.62
CA LYS A 172 -25.22 -20.77 -2.65
C LYS A 172 -24.42 -20.97 -1.35
N GLN A 173 -23.10 -21.11 -1.46
CA GLN A 173 -22.24 -21.21 -0.28
C GLN A 173 -22.05 -19.87 0.45
N LEU A 174 -22.09 -18.73 -0.27
CA LEU A 174 -21.94 -17.40 0.33
C LEU A 174 -23.24 -16.90 0.98
N GLU A 175 -24.41 -17.28 0.48
CA GLU A 175 -25.70 -17.02 1.12
C GLU A 175 -25.84 -17.80 2.45
N GLU A 176 -25.25 -18.99 2.52
CA GLU A 176 -25.18 -19.81 3.74
C GLU A 176 -24.11 -19.34 4.75
N ARG A 177 -23.11 -18.56 4.28
CA ARG A 177 -22.01 -18.05 5.12
C ARG A 177 -21.75 -16.56 4.89
N PRO A 178 -22.61 -15.66 5.39
CA PRO A 178 -22.50 -14.20 5.17
C PRO A 178 -21.15 -13.60 5.58
N ILE A 179 -20.47 -14.22 6.56
CA ILE A 179 -19.16 -13.76 7.06
C ILE A 179 -18.05 -13.93 6.02
N VAL A 180 -18.14 -14.92 5.12
CA VAL A 180 -17.16 -15.13 4.04
C VAL A 180 -17.32 -14.05 2.97
N ALA A 181 -18.55 -13.76 2.59
CA ALA A 181 -18.86 -12.66 1.67
C ALA A 181 -18.37 -11.30 2.23
N PHE A 182 -18.59 -11.04 3.52
CA PHE A 182 -18.12 -9.84 4.20
C PHE A 182 -16.59 -9.71 4.16
N LYS A 183 -15.86 -10.77 4.46
CA LYS A 183 -14.38 -10.77 4.45
C LYS A 183 -13.82 -10.45 3.06
N ARG A 184 -14.44 -10.95 1.99
CA ARG A 184 -14.00 -10.74 0.60
C ARG A 184 -14.33 -9.35 0.07
N GLU A 185 -15.51 -8.82 0.40
CA GLU A 185 -15.92 -7.48 0.00
C GLU A 185 -15.33 -6.37 0.89
N PHE A 186 -14.83 -6.67 2.08
CA PHE A 186 -14.39 -5.67 3.04
C PHE A 186 -13.40 -4.68 2.46
N LEU A 187 -12.31 -5.19 1.87
CA LEU A 187 -11.25 -4.35 1.30
C LEU A 187 -11.70 -3.60 0.05
N ARG A 188 -12.66 -4.14 -0.71
CA ARG A 188 -13.24 -3.47 -1.88
C ARG A 188 -13.82 -2.10 -1.55
N TRP A 189 -14.37 -1.94 -0.35
CA TRP A 189 -14.97 -0.70 0.12
C TRP A 189 -14.05 0.16 0.98
N MET A 190 -12.84 -0.33 1.24
CA MET A 190 -11.85 0.36 2.09
C MET A 190 -10.78 1.08 1.29
N LEU A 191 -10.26 0.45 0.23
CA LEU A 191 -9.02 0.83 -0.41
C LEU A 191 -9.19 1.94 -1.46
N SER A 192 -8.10 2.62 -1.76
CA SER A 192 -7.97 3.74 -2.69
C SER A 192 -6.65 3.62 -3.44
N ASP A 193 -6.51 4.38 -4.54
CA ASP A 193 -5.27 4.48 -5.30
C ASP A 193 -4.55 5.78 -4.97
N GLY A 194 -3.23 5.76 -5.07
CA GLY A 194 -2.40 6.95 -4.88
C GLY A 194 -0.94 6.62 -4.68
N ALA A 195 -0.11 7.65 -4.65
CA ALA A 195 1.30 7.57 -4.31
C ALA A 195 1.75 8.75 -3.44
N GLY A 196 2.69 8.45 -2.53
CA GLY A 196 3.41 9.45 -1.74
C GLY A 196 4.91 9.24 -1.89
N ALA A 197 5.64 10.30 -2.20
CA ALA A 197 7.08 10.28 -2.43
C ALA A 197 7.81 11.21 -1.46
N PHE A 198 8.97 10.77 -0.98
CA PHE A 198 9.91 11.55 -0.20
C PHE A 198 11.26 11.64 -0.90
N LEU A 199 11.87 12.80 -0.84
CA LEU A 199 13.29 12.98 -1.11
C LEU A 199 14.05 12.90 0.21
N LEU A 200 14.99 11.96 0.29
CA LEU A 200 15.96 11.87 1.37
C LEU A 200 17.31 12.45 0.93
N GLU A 201 17.95 13.20 1.80
CA GLU A 201 19.27 13.79 1.57
C GLU A 201 20.15 13.67 2.83
N ASN A 202 21.46 13.68 2.65
CA ASN A 202 22.44 13.60 3.76
C ASN A 202 22.64 14.93 4.52
N LYS A 203 21.97 16.01 4.08
CA LYS A 203 22.01 17.35 4.67
C LYS A 203 20.61 17.97 4.65
N PRO A 204 20.28 18.80 5.63
CA PRO A 204 19.06 19.59 5.59
C PRO A 204 19.17 20.68 4.52
N ARG A 205 18.06 21.11 3.97
CA ARG A 205 18.01 22.25 3.03
C ARG A 205 17.90 23.56 3.78
N GLU A 206 18.63 24.55 3.29
CA GLU A 206 18.55 25.90 3.83
C GLU A 206 17.16 26.53 3.53
N ASN A 207 16.63 27.27 4.51
CA ASN A 207 15.35 27.98 4.40
C ASN A 207 14.10 27.11 4.13
N GLN A 208 14.19 25.80 4.36
CA GLN A 208 13.08 24.85 4.24
C GLN A 208 13.03 23.92 5.46
N VAL A 209 11.83 23.45 5.77
CA VAL A 209 11.67 22.40 6.79
C VAL A 209 12.30 21.11 6.28
N SER A 210 13.20 20.56 7.06
CA SER A 210 13.81 19.26 6.84
C SER A 210 13.65 18.41 8.09
N LEU A 211 13.07 17.22 7.95
CA LEU A 211 12.82 16.32 9.08
C LEU A 211 13.94 15.30 9.18
N LYS A 212 14.73 15.34 10.25
CA LYS A 212 15.75 14.34 10.51
C LYS A 212 15.12 13.01 10.88
N ILE A 213 15.55 11.93 10.22
CA ILE A 213 15.19 10.57 10.59
C ILE A 213 16.22 10.09 11.62
N GLU A 214 15.80 9.93 12.87
CA GLU A 214 16.70 9.44 13.92
C GLU A 214 16.89 7.93 13.82
N PHE A 215 15.80 7.17 13.60
CA PHE A 215 15.82 5.72 13.42
C PHE A 215 14.58 5.23 12.67
N ILE A 216 14.64 4.01 12.18
CA ILE A 216 13.51 3.26 11.63
C ILE A 216 13.56 1.85 12.21
N ASP A 217 12.51 1.42 12.88
CA ASP A 217 12.40 0.07 13.44
C ASP A 217 11.30 -0.72 12.74
N PHE A 218 11.53 -2.01 12.54
CA PHE A 218 10.56 -2.96 12.02
C PHE A 218 10.43 -4.17 12.93
N TYR A 219 9.20 -4.64 13.10
CA TYR A 219 8.88 -5.82 13.88
C TYR A 219 8.01 -6.77 13.06
N SER A 220 8.35 -8.06 13.06
CA SER A 220 7.54 -9.11 12.44
C SER A 220 7.11 -10.11 13.50
N TYR A 221 5.83 -10.41 13.51
CA TYR A 221 5.20 -11.40 14.39
C TYR A 221 4.76 -12.66 13.64
N ALA A 222 5.27 -12.86 12.42
CA ALA A 222 4.91 -14.00 11.56
C ALA A 222 5.24 -15.37 12.16
N HIS A 223 6.13 -15.42 13.16
CA HIS A 223 6.46 -16.63 13.91
C HIS A 223 5.42 -16.97 15.02
N GLN A 224 4.47 -16.07 15.30
CA GLN A 224 3.46 -16.22 16.36
C GLN A 224 2.02 -16.13 15.83
N ILE A 225 1.82 -15.41 14.72
CA ILE A 225 0.50 -15.06 14.23
C ILE A 225 0.40 -15.45 12.77
N GLU A 226 -0.69 -16.09 12.38
CA GLU A 226 -1.02 -16.43 11.00
C GLU A 226 -1.16 -15.16 10.13
N ALA A 227 -1.06 -15.33 8.81
CA ALA A 227 -1.28 -14.24 7.88
C ALA A 227 -2.70 -13.66 8.03
N CYS A 228 -2.77 -12.38 8.34
CA CYS A 228 -4.01 -11.63 8.53
C CYS A 228 -4.53 -11.05 7.21
N MET A 229 -3.63 -10.61 6.34
CA MET A 229 -3.95 -10.09 4.99
C MET A 229 -3.08 -10.83 3.98
N TYR A 230 -3.71 -11.31 2.88
CA TYR A 230 -3.02 -12.13 1.90
C TYR A 230 -3.68 -12.04 0.53
N SER A 231 -2.90 -12.35 -0.52
CA SER A 231 -3.33 -12.40 -1.93
C SER A 231 -2.41 -13.35 -2.69
N GLY A 232 -2.87 -13.91 -3.81
CA GLY A 232 -2.14 -14.93 -4.55
C GLY A 232 -2.06 -16.27 -3.82
N CYS A 233 -2.97 -16.53 -2.89
CA CYS A 233 -3.04 -17.76 -2.11
C CYS A 233 -4.42 -17.92 -1.46
N GLU A 234 -4.68 -19.11 -0.90
CA GLU A 234 -5.80 -19.39 -0.01
C GLU A 234 -5.29 -19.86 1.35
N LYS A 235 -5.86 -19.29 2.41
CA LYS A 235 -5.59 -19.69 3.78
C LYS A 235 -6.35 -20.99 4.10
N GLN A 236 -5.63 -22.00 4.54
CA GLN A 236 -6.15 -23.30 4.89
C GLN A 236 -6.69 -23.31 6.33
N GLU A 237 -7.37 -24.39 6.74
CA GLU A 237 -7.94 -24.53 8.09
C GLU A 237 -6.88 -24.51 9.19
N ASP A 238 -5.67 -24.97 8.91
CA ASP A 238 -4.52 -24.96 9.81
C ASP A 238 -3.76 -23.63 9.85
N GLY A 239 -4.24 -22.60 9.13
CA GLY A 239 -3.63 -21.28 9.03
C GLY A 239 -2.52 -21.15 7.99
N SER A 240 -2.10 -22.26 7.35
CA SER A 240 -1.11 -22.24 6.26
C SER A 240 -1.68 -21.57 5.01
N LEU A 241 -0.78 -21.11 4.12
CA LEU A 241 -1.15 -20.48 2.85
C LEU A 241 -0.81 -21.44 1.70
N LYS A 242 -1.81 -21.85 0.92
CA LYS A 242 -1.62 -22.58 -0.32
C LYS A 242 -1.46 -21.58 -1.47
N SER A 243 -0.29 -21.60 -2.12
CA SER A 243 0.08 -20.66 -3.20
C SER A 243 -0.79 -20.84 -4.44
N TRP A 244 -0.99 -19.74 -5.18
CA TRP A 244 -1.65 -19.75 -6.50
C TRP A 244 -1.02 -20.76 -7.48
N SER A 245 0.28 -20.98 -7.39
CA SER A 245 1.01 -21.93 -8.25
C SER A 245 0.68 -23.40 -7.98
N GLU A 246 0.03 -23.71 -6.87
CA GLU A 246 -0.41 -25.06 -6.49
C GLU A 246 -1.85 -25.37 -6.92
N TYR A 247 -2.52 -24.40 -7.57
CA TYR A 247 -3.86 -24.56 -8.12
C TYR A 247 -3.83 -24.67 -9.63
N PRO A 248 -4.73 -25.46 -10.26
CA PRO A 248 -5.01 -25.37 -11.69
C PRO A 248 -5.42 -23.94 -12.08
N ALA A 249 -5.03 -23.49 -13.28
CA ALA A 249 -5.26 -22.09 -13.68
C ALA A 249 -6.75 -21.69 -13.71
N GLU A 250 -7.64 -22.63 -14.04
CA GLU A 250 -9.10 -22.45 -14.00
C GLU A 250 -9.65 -22.15 -12.62
N GLU A 251 -8.98 -22.64 -11.56
CA GLU A 251 -9.39 -22.39 -10.18
C GLU A 251 -9.01 -20.97 -9.69
N TRP A 252 -8.09 -20.28 -10.35
CA TRP A 252 -7.65 -18.95 -9.92
C TRP A 252 -8.80 -17.93 -9.90
N LEU A 253 -9.70 -17.99 -10.87
CA LEU A 253 -10.89 -17.14 -10.93
C LEU A 253 -12.01 -17.67 -10.05
N ASN A 254 -12.25 -18.99 -10.06
CA ASN A 254 -13.32 -19.62 -9.29
C ASN A 254 -13.17 -19.39 -7.79
N GLN A 255 -11.93 -19.33 -7.30
CA GLN A 255 -11.60 -19.10 -5.88
C GLN A 255 -11.10 -17.69 -5.59
N SER A 256 -11.09 -16.79 -6.60
CA SER A 256 -10.55 -15.43 -6.49
C SER A 256 -9.19 -15.41 -5.77
N ILE A 257 -8.29 -16.28 -6.20
CA ILE A 257 -6.97 -16.48 -5.57
C ILE A 257 -6.19 -15.16 -5.47
N PHE A 258 -6.28 -14.31 -6.51
CA PHE A 258 -5.57 -13.02 -6.56
C PHE A 258 -6.32 -11.87 -5.89
N ALA A 259 -7.56 -12.08 -5.42
CA ALA A 259 -8.22 -11.05 -4.62
C ALA A 259 -7.46 -10.83 -3.31
N LEU A 260 -7.35 -9.57 -2.89
CA LEU A 260 -6.82 -9.24 -1.58
C LEU A 260 -7.86 -9.59 -0.51
N LYS A 261 -7.45 -10.40 0.46
CA LYS A 261 -8.32 -10.91 1.52
C LYS A 261 -7.80 -10.48 2.88
N GLN A 262 -8.71 -10.22 3.81
CA GLN A 262 -8.37 -9.83 5.17
C GLN A 262 -9.17 -10.63 6.20
N ASP A 263 -8.47 -11.25 7.13
CA ASP A 263 -9.06 -11.81 8.34
C ASP A 263 -9.28 -10.70 9.38
N THR A 264 -10.48 -10.11 9.34
CA THR A 264 -10.83 -8.99 10.23
C THR A 264 -10.89 -9.37 11.70
N LYS A 265 -11.17 -10.63 12.04
CA LYS A 265 -11.17 -11.11 13.43
C LYS A 265 -9.74 -11.20 13.97
N LEU A 266 -8.84 -11.76 13.18
CA LEU A 266 -7.43 -11.85 13.53
C LEU A 266 -6.81 -10.44 13.65
N LEU A 267 -7.17 -9.54 12.74
CA LEU A 267 -6.75 -8.14 12.81
C LEU A 267 -7.18 -7.48 14.11
N ASP A 268 -8.48 -7.53 14.44
CA ASP A 268 -9.07 -6.94 15.64
C ASP A 268 -8.39 -7.48 16.93
N GLN A 269 -8.09 -8.78 16.95
CA GLN A 269 -7.44 -9.43 18.10
C GLN A 269 -6.03 -8.92 18.36
N TYR A 270 -5.24 -8.60 17.32
CA TYR A 270 -3.81 -8.41 17.46
C TYR A 270 -3.31 -6.98 17.16
N ILE A 271 -4.04 -6.18 16.38
CA ILE A 271 -3.52 -4.89 15.88
C ILE A 271 -3.10 -3.95 17.01
N LEU A 272 -3.95 -3.75 18.01
CA LEU A 272 -3.65 -2.85 19.14
C LEU A 272 -2.57 -3.42 20.05
N VAL A 273 -2.66 -4.72 20.35
CA VAL A 273 -1.70 -5.38 21.27
C VAL A 273 -0.29 -5.36 20.68
N LYS A 274 -0.15 -5.80 19.43
CA LYS A 274 1.16 -5.86 18.77
C LYS A 274 1.69 -4.49 18.34
N GLY A 275 0.80 -3.55 17.99
CA GLY A 275 1.17 -2.17 17.77
C GLY A 275 1.77 -1.51 19.03
N ALA A 276 1.09 -1.65 20.17
CA ALA A 276 1.59 -1.13 21.45
C ALA A 276 2.89 -1.81 21.90
N GLU A 277 3.03 -3.13 21.70
CA GLU A 277 4.26 -3.88 21.99
C GLU A 277 5.44 -3.36 21.14
N SER A 278 5.22 -3.15 19.83
CA SER A 278 6.24 -2.61 18.93
C SER A 278 6.69 -1.20 19.34
N LEU A 279 5.73 -0.31 19.68
CA LEU A 279 6.04 1.04 20.13
C LEU A 279 6.86 1.04 21.41
N ARG A 280 6.48 0.26 22.42
CA ARG A 280 7.23 0.13 23.66
C ARG A 280 8.64 -0.38 23.40
N SER A 281 8.78 -1.41 22.57
CA SER A 281 10.09 -1.96 22.21
C SER A 281 10.99 -0.92 21.54
N SER A 282 10.44 -0.03 20.68
CA SER A 282 11.19 1.06 20.08
C SER A 282 11.57 2.12 21.11
N PHE A 283 10.66 2.50 21.99
CA PHE A 283 10.95 3.50 23.05
C PHE A 283 12.06 3.00 23.98
N ASP A 284 11.97 1.75 24.44
CA ASP A 284 12.99 1.13 25.29
C ASP A 284 14.36 1.05 24.58
N LYS A 285 14.34 0.61 23.30
CA LYS A 285 15.57 0.48 22.49
C LYS A 285 16.30 1.80 22.29
N HIS A 286 15.58 2.90 22.16
CA HIS A 286 16.13 4.22 21.87
C HIS A 286 16.15 5.15 23.09
N ASN A 287 15.79 4.67 24.28
CA ASN A 287 15.65 5.46 25.51
C ASN A 287 14.76 6.71 25.31
N LEU A 288 13.64 6.54 24.62
CA LEU A 288 12.70 7.63 24.39
C LEU A 288 11.65 7.69 25.50
N ASP A 289 11.44 8.91 25.99
CA ASP A 289 10.32 9.20 26.87
C ASP A 289 9.06 9.41 26.00
N PRO A 290 8.00 8.61 26.18
CA PRO A 290 6.74 8.80 25.45
C PRO A 290 6.16 10.21 25.57
N ASP A 291 6.36 10.88 26.72
CA ASP A 291 5.87 12.24 26.97
C ASP A 291 6.65 13.31 26.20
N SER A 292 7.79 12.95 25.58
CA SER A 292 8.56 13.83 24.69
C SER A 292 8.07 13.85 23.24
N ILE A 293 7.03 13.07 22.90
CA ILE A 293 6.51 12.95 21.54
C ILE A 293 5.42 13.99 21.30
N ASP A 294 5.70 14.98 20.47
CA ASP A 294 4.73 16.04 20.13
C ASP A 294 3.65 15.55 19.13
N HIS A 295 4.01 14.69 18.19
CA HIS A 295 3.11 14.28 17.11
C HIS A 295 3.23 12.79 16.78
N VAL A 296 2.09 12.14 16.56
CA VAL A 296 2.00 10.76 16.08
C VAL A 296 1.27 10.75 14.74
N LEU A 297 1.94 10.33 13.68
CA LEU A 297 1.38 10.18 12.34
C LEU A 297 1.12 8.69 12.06
N ALA A 298 0.02 8.18 12.58
CA ALA A 298 -0.35 6.78 12.42
C ALA A 298 -0.90 6.49 11.02
N HIS A 299 -0.63 5.29 10.49
CA HIS A 299 -1.37 4.77 9.34
C HIS A 299 -2.82 4.53 9.73
N ILE A 300 -3.75 5.20 9.04
CA ILE A 300 -5.19 5.08 9.30
C ILE A 300 -5.84 4.36 8.12
N SER A 301 -6.11 3.07 8.28
CA SER A 301 -6.86 2.29 7.30
C SER A 301 -8.37 2.36 7.53
N SER A 302 -8.79 2.67 8.75
CA SER A 302 -10.19 2.77 9.16
C SER A 302 -10.31 3.64 10.41
N GLY A 303 -11.40 4.40 10.52
CA GLY A 303 -11.74 5.10 11.77
C GLY A 303 -12.24 4.18 12.90
N TYR A 304 -12.26 2.87 12.68
CA TYR A 304 -12.61 1.85 13.69
C TYR A 304 -11.39 1.44 14.54
N PHE A 305 -10.19 1.41 13.96
CA PHE A 305 -8.93 1.00 14.62
C PHE A 305 -8.15 2.18 15.17
#